data_7eef1f73a5cdfd0cf1f6fb8cc5158038
#
_entry.id   7eef1f73a5cdfd0cf1f6fb8cc5158038
#
_cell.length_a   1.000
_cell.length_b   1.000
_cell.length_c   1.000
_cell.angle_alpha   90.00
_cell.angle_beta   90.00
_cell.angle_gamma   90.00
#
_symmetry.space_group_name_H-M   'P 1'
#
loop_
_entity.id
_entity.type
_entity.pdbx_description
1 polymer ?
#
loop_
_entity_poly.entity_id
_entity_poly.type
_entity_poly.pdbx_seq_one_letter_code
_entity_poly.pdbx_strand_id
1 'polypeptide(L)'
;KSLGSMPIESIIKIFDEVKEARPTLSPSFWSEPLLNNKLFRSFVLEAAVRGLPVSINTNALLITEDMAEFLVEHLDQISVSIDATTKETLLKTRATDELELITDSVFLLLKKRGERKKPRISVSFSAEECNASERESFVNFWTQHADSVRINEVWSDDRKIEKEVSVLDRYPCREIYDSMNIDYNGDVRICCLDGYRETNLGNVFKDGLYSVWHGDEFRRIREIHEAGEYKKYKFCFIRSYIFKFNF
;
A
#
# COMPACT_ATOMS: atom_id res chain seq x y z
N LYS A 1 -11.48 6.58 18.08
CA LYS A 1 -12.36 5.68 17.29
C LYS A 1 -11.76 4.29 17.37
N SER A 2 -12.57 3.26 17.72
CA SER A 2 -12.09 1.87 17.74
C SER A 2 -11.67 1.46 16.33
N LEU A 3 -10.45 0.95 16.19
CA LEU A 3 -9.99 0.29 14.99
C LEU A 3 -10.62 -1.11 15.00
N GLY A 4 -11.37 -1.46 13.95
CA GLY A 4 -11.98 -2.78 13.79
C GLY A 4 -11.22 -3.62 12.77
N SER A 5 -11.54 -4.91 12.73
CA SER A 5 -11.13 -5.80 11.65
C SER A 5 -12.35 -6.17 10.83
N MET A 6 -12.19 -6.28 9.51
CA MET A 6 -13.27 -6.75 8.63
C MET A 6 -13.55 -8.23 8.94
N PRO A 7 -14.83 -8.61 9.15
CA PRO A 7 -15.18 -10.02 9.34
C PRO A 7 -14.78 -10.86 8.12
N ILE A 8 -14.31 -12.08 8.35
CA ILE A 8 -13.87 -12.96 7.26
C ILE A 8 -15.00 -13.28 6.27
N GLU A 9 -16.22 -13.38 6.74
CA GLU A 9 -17.40 -13.62 5.91
C GLU A 9 -17.67 -12.45 4.94
N SER A 10 -17.35 -11.21 5.35
CA SER A 10 -17.45 -10.03 4.50
C SER A 10 -16.33 -10.00 3.46
N ILE A 11 -15.12 -10.40 3.85
CA ILE A 11 -13.97 -10.54 2.93
C ILE A 11 -14.30 -11.57 1.85
N ILE A 12 -14.82 -12.73 2.23
CA ILE A 12 -15.21 -13.80 1.31
C ILE A 12 -16.24 -13.31 0.29
N LYS A 13 -17.26 -12.56 0.71
CA LYS A 13 -18.25 -11.98 -0.21
C LYS A 13 -17.62 -11.03 -1.22
N ILE A 14 -16.72 -10.14 -0.77
CA ILE A 14 -15.97 -9.26 -1.67
C ILE A 14 -15.17 -10.08 -2.69
N PHE A 15 -14.47 -11.12 -2.23
CA PHE A 15 -13.67 -11.97 -3.12
C PHE A 15 -14.53 -12.69 -4.17
N ASP A 16 -15.70 -13.15 -3.78
CA ASP A 16 -16.64 -13.79 -4.71
C ASP A 16 -17.17 -12.82 -5.77
N GLU A 17 -17.35 -11.54 -5.42
CA GLU A 17 -17.75 -10.49 -6.39
C GLU A 17 -16.63 -10.16 -7.39
N VAL A 18 -15.35 -10.23 -6.99
CA VAL A 18 -14.23 -9.79 -7.84
C VAL A 18 -13.44 -10.93 -8.51
N LYS A 19 -13.74 -12.18 -8.22
CA LYS A 19 -12.94 -13.34 -8.68
C LYS A 19 -12.75 -13.41 -10.21
N GLU A 20 -13.74 -13.00 -10.99
CA GLU A 20 -13.64 -13.00 -12.45
C GLU A 20 -12.72 -11.88 -12.97
N ALA A 21 -12.72 -10.73 -12.32
CA ALA A 21 -11.84 -9.60 -12.66
C ALA A 21 -10.40 -9.81 -12.18
N ARG A 22 -10.18 -10.72 -11.23
CA ARG A 22 -8.88 -11.11 -10.67
C ARG A 22 -7.98 -9.92 -10.25
N PRO A 23 -8.49 -8.96 -9.48
CA PRO A 23 -7.64 -7.86 -9.00
C PRO A 23 -6.58 -8.39 -8.04
N THR A 24 -5.46 -7.69 -7.93
CA THR A 24 -4.51 -7.92 -6.84
C THR A 24 -5.11 -7.43 -5.52
N LEU A 25 -5.21 -8.32 -4.56
CA LEU A 25 -5.73 -8.01 -3.22
C LEU A 25 -4.61 -7.50 -2.31
N SER A 26 -4.88 -6.48 -1.52
CA SER A 26 -3.95 -5.97 -0.51
C SER A 26 -4.68 -5.76 0.82
N PRO A 27 -4.35 -6.56 1.88
CA PRO A 27 -4.89 -6.33 3.22
C PRO A 27 -4.22 -5.15 3.94
N SER A 28 -3.23 -4.53 3.31
CA SER A 28 -2.47 -3.41 3.88
C SER A 28 -3.03 -2.08 3.40
N PHE A 29 -3.71 -1.36 4.29
CA PHE A 29 -4.18 -0.01 3.99
C PHE A 29 -3.58 1.00 4.98
N TRP A 30 -4.05 1.02 6.23
CA TRP A 30 -3.51 1.88 7.30
C TRP A 30 -3.02 1.07 8.51
N SER A 31 -2.81 -0.20 8.36
CA SER A 31 -2.38 -1.09 9.44
C SER A 31 -1.33 -2.08 8.96
N GLU A 32 -0.58 -2.63 9.91
CA GLU A 32 0.31 -3.76 9.65
C GLU A 32 -0.53 -5.04 9.46
N PRO A 33 -0.47 -5.70 8.28
CA PRO A 33 -1.31 -6.87 8.00
C PRO A 33 -1.01 -8.06 8.90
N LEU A 34 0.22 -8.18 9.39
CA LEU A 34 0.68 -9.31 10.19
C LEU A 34 0.27 -9.23 11.67
N LEU A 35 -0.27 -8.10 12.15
CA LEU A 35 -0.74 -7.94 13.54
C LEU A 35 -1.81 -8.96 13.92
N ASN A 36 -2.72 -9.27 13.01
CA ASN A 36 -3.73 -10.30 13.21
C ASN A 36 -3.41 -11.52 12.35
N ASN A 37 -2.43 -12.32 12.77
CA ASN A 37 -1.93 -13.48 12.03
C ASN A 37 -3.06 -14.44 11.60
N LYS A 38 -4.04 -14.71 12.47
CA LYS A 38 -5.14 -15.62 12.15
C LYS A 38 -6.00 -15.08 11.00
N LEU A 39 -6.42 -13.83 11.09
CA LEU A 39 -7.23 -13.19 10.04
C LEU A 39 -6.45 -13.06 8.73
N PHE A 40 -5.18 -12.68 8.83
CA PHE A 40 -4.30 -12.56 7.66
C PHE A 40 -4.15 -13.89 6.91
N ARG A 41 -3.85 -14.99 7.63
CA ARG A 41 -3.77 -16.33 7.00
C ARG A 41 -5.11 -16.74 6.37
N SER A 42 -6.23 -16.50 7.06
CA SER A 42 -7.54 -16.78 6.48
C SER A 42 -7.80 -15.97 5.22
N PHE A 43 -7.45 -14.66 5.21
CA PHE A 43 -7.55 -13.80 4.02
C PHE A 43 -6.77 -14.37 2.84
N VAL A 44 -5.51 -14.74 3.07
CA VAL A 44 -4.62 -15.25 2.01
C VAL A 44 -5.11 -16.59 1.45
N LEU A 45 -5.52 -17.51 2.32
CA LEU A 45 -6.03 -18.82 1.91
C LEU A 45 -7.36 -18.71 1.12
N GLU A 46 -8.27 -17.83 1.55
CA GLU A 46 -9.52 -17.58 0.84
C GLU A 46 -9.29 -16.91 -0.53
N ALA A 47 -8.27 -16.06 -0.64
CA ALA A 47 -7.83 -15.49 -1.91
C ALA A 47 -7.25 -16.59 -2.83
N ALA A 48 -6.40 -17.47 -2.30
CA ALA A 48 -5.78 -18.56 -3.04
C ALA A 48 -6.81 -19.55 -3.61
N VAL A 49 -7.84 -19.92 -2.82
CA VAL A 49 -8.95 -20.80 -3.30
C VAL A 49 -9.65 -20.20 -4.53
N ARG A 50 -9.70 -18.86 -4.64
CA ARG A 50 -10.34 -18.14 -5.76
C ARG A 50 -9.36 -17.74 -6.86
N GLY A 51 -8.08 -18.10 -6.74
CA GLY A 51 -7.03 -17.74 -7.69
C GLY A 51 -6.74 -16.23 -7.74
N LEU A 52 -7.01 -15.51 -6.65
CA LEU A 52 -6.78 -14.08 -6.54
C LEU A 52 -5.36 -13.80 -6.06
N PRO A 53 -4.58 -12.97 -6.77
CA PRO A 53 -3.24 -12.61 -6.36
C PRO A 53 -3.26 -11.71 -5.11
N VAL A 54 -2.30 -11.93 -4.21
CA VAL A 54 -2.16 -11.14 -2.98
C VAL A 54 -0.81 -10.46 -2.92
N SER A 55 -0.82 -9.17 -2.60
CA SER A 55 0.38 -8.39 -2.29
C SER A 55 0.27 -7.72 -0.92
N ILE A 56 1.39 -7.58 -0.22
CA ILE A 56 1.43 -6.86 1.06
C ILE A 56 2.53 -5.80 1.10
N ASN A 57 2.24 -4.76 1.90
CA ASN A 57 3.27 -3.90 2.47
C ASN A 57 3.35 -4.21 3.98
N THR A 58 4.56 -4.39 4.51
CA THR A 58 4.79 -4.73 5.92
C THR A 58 5.99 -4.00 6.47
N ASN A 59 6.01 -3.75 7.78
CA ASN A 59 7.20 -3.27 8.49
C ASN A 59 8.18 -4.41 8.83
N ALA A 60 7.82 -5.65 8.51
CA ALA A 60 8.60 -6.88 8.71
C ALA A 60 8.94 -7.27 10.16
N LEU A 61 8.50 -6.52 11.17
CA LEU A 61 8.81 -6.80 12.58
C LEU A 61 8.19 -8.11 13.11
N LEU A 62 7.18 -8.64 12.42
CA LEU A 62 6.45 -9.84 12.83
C LEU A 62 6.74 -11.06 11.92
N ILE A 63 7.80 -11.00 11.11
CA ILE A 63 8.17 -12.10 10.22
C ILE A 63 9.02 -13.11 10.97
N THR A 64 8.39 -14.18 11.44
CA THR A 64 9.06 -15.39 11.95
C THR A 64 9.39 -16.34 10.80
N GLU A 65 10.15 -17.42 11.06
CA GLU A 65 10.42 -18.46 10.06
C GLU A 65 9.13 -19.06 9.47
N ASP A 66 8.16 -19.41 10.32
CA ASP A 66 6.85 -19.94 9.91
C ASP A 66 6.05 -18.93 9.09
N MET A 67 6.10 -17.64 9.46
CA MET A 67 5.46 -16.59 8.67
C MET A 67 6.16 -16.40 7.33
N ALA A 68 7.50 -16.40 7.29
CA ALA A 68 8.24 -16.26 6.04
C ALA A 68 7.95 -17.40 5.06
N GLU A 69 7.86 -18.64 5.53
CA GLU A 69 7.45 -19.79 4.72
C GLU A 69 6.05 -19.60 4.14
N PHE A 70 5.09 -19.22 4.98
CA PHE A 70 3.71 -18.97 4.55
C PHE A 70 3.63 -17.83 3.51
N LEU A 71 4.31 -16.71 3.75
CA LEU A 71 4.31 -15.57 2.83
C LEU A 71 4.90 -15.94 1.47
N VAL A 72 6.00 -16.68 1.47
CA VAL A 72 6.69 -17.08 0.24
C VAL A 72 5.90 -18.13 -0.55
N GLU A 73 5.11 -18.94 0.10
CA GLU A 73 4.28 -19.97 -0.55
C GLU A 73 3.03 -19.38 -1.21
N HIS A 74 2.43 -18.36 -0.58
CA HIS A 74 1.08 -17.94 -0.95
C HIS A 74 0.96 -16.55 -1.59
N LEU A 75 1.99 -15.69 -1.46
CA LEU A 75 1.90 -14.32 -1.97
C LEU A 75 2.53 -14.16 -3.36
N ASP A 76 2.07 -13.14 -4.08
CA ASP A 76 2.65 -12.72 -5.36
C ASP A 76 3.70 -11.63 -5.18
N GLN A 77 3.52 -10.76 -4.17
CA GLN A 77 4.44 -9.67 -3.88
C GLN A 77 4.49 -9.34 -2.40
N ILE A 78 5.69 -9.06 -1.91
CA ILE A 78 5.96 -8.56 -0.56
C ILE A 78 6.80 -7.29 -0.68
N SER A 79 6.33 -6.20 -0.11
CA SER A 79 7.07 -4.93 -0.03
C SER A 79 7.38 -4.63 1.43
N VAL A 80 8.66 -4.60 1.77
CA VAL A 80 9.11 -4.28 3.13
C VAL A 80 9.47 -2.80 3.21
N SER A 81 8.84 -2.12 4.15
CA SER A 81 9.07 -0.70 4.40
C SER A 81 10.18 -0.52 5.42
N ILE A 82 11.31 0.10 5.01
CA ILE A 82 12.51 0.25 5.86
C ILE A 82 12.76 1.72 6.22
N ASP A 83 12.96 2.60 5.22
CA ASP A 83 13.11 4.06 5.34
C ASP A 83 14.40 4.55 6.03
N ALA A 84 15.39 3.67 6.25
CA ALA A 84 16.64 4.01 6.92
C ALA A 84 17.78 3.04 6.56
N THR A 85 19.04 3.47 6.80
CA THR A 85 20.22 2.63 6.78
C THR A 85 20.93 2.59 8.15
N THR A 86 20.45 3.39 9.10
CA THR A 86 20.93 3.42 10.48
C THR A 86 19.77 3.25 11.48
N LYS A 87 20.08 2.74 12.70
CA LYS A 87 19.08 2.60 13.77
C LYS A 87 18.53 3.96 14.22
N GLU A 88 19.40 4.95 14.29
CA GLU A 88 19.05 6.32 14.70
C GLU A 88 18.03 6.95 13.74
N THR A 89 18.24 6.72 12.45
CA THR A 89 17.30 7.22 11.42
C THR A 89 16.01 6.42 11.42
N LEU A 90 16.09 5.10 11.58
CA LEU A 90 14.89 4.25 11.69
C LEU A 90 14.02 4.66 12.87
N LEU A 91 14.62 4.99 14.01
CA LEU A 91 13.89 5.45 15.19
C LEU A 91 13.13 6.77 14.90
N LYS A 92 13.71 7.66 14.11
CA LYS A 92 13.07 8.92 13.71
C LYS A 92 11.94 8.74 12.71
N THR A 93 12.11 7.82 11.75
CA THR A 93 11.15 7.64 10.65
C THR A 93 10.04 6.65 11.00
N ARG A 94 10.33 5.62 11.83
CA ARG A 94 9.40 4.52 12.13
C ARG A 94 9.17 4.23 13.61
N ALA A 95 9.75 5.03 14.51
CA ALA A 95 9.64 4.85 15.96
C ALA A 95 10.08 3.46 16.46
N THR A 96 11.05 2.84 15.78
CA THR A 96 11.69 1.57 16.16
C THR A 96 13.18 1.63 15.81
N ASP A 97 14.02 0.90 16.55
CA ASP A 97 15.46 0.74 16.31
C ASP A 97 15.84 -0.65 15.78
N GLU A 98 14.84 -1.44 15.39
CA GLU A 98 14.96 -2.84 14.97
C GLU A 98 15.42 -3.01 13.51
N LEU A 99 16.41 -2.22 13.05
CA LEU A 99 16.90 -2.26 11.67
C LEU A 99 17.48 -3.62 11.29
N GLU A 100 18.21 -4.27 12.19
CA GLU A 100 18.78 -5.60 11.97
C GLU A 100 17.67 -6.64 11.77
N LEU A 101 16.68 -6.66 12.67
CA LEU A 101 15.53 -7.57 12.57
C LEU A 101 14.78 -7.42 11.24
N ILE A 102 14.54 -6.18 10.80
CA ILE A 102 13.88 -5.91 9.53
C ILE A 102 14.74 -6.40 8.36
N THR A 103 16.03 -6.12 8.40
CA THR A 103 17.00 -6.55 7.37
C THR A 103 17.08 -8.07 7.29
N ASP A 104 17.21 -8.74 8.43
CA ASP A 104 17.24 -10.21 8.54
C ASP A 104 15.94 -10.84 8.04
N SER A 105 14.80 -10.19 8.30
CA SER A 105 13.50 -10.62 7.79
C SER A 105 13.45 -10.58 6.25
N VAL A 106 14.03 -9.56 5.62
CA VAL A 106 14.12 -9.51 4.14
C VAL A 106 15.01 -10.64 3.62
N PHE A 107 16.18 -10.86 4.22
CA PHE A 107 17.08 -11.95 3.82
C PHE A 107 16.46 -13.33 4.07
N LEU A 108 15.70 -13.49 5.15
CA LEU A 108 14.96 -14.72 5.42
C LEU A 108 13.93 -15.00 4.31
N LEU A 109 13.14 -14.00 3.91
CA LEU A 109 12.18 -14.11 2.80
C LEU A 109 12.90 -14.49 1.49
N LEU A 110 14.01 -13.84 1.16
CA LEU A 110 14.79 -14.13 -0.04
C LEU A 110 15.35 -15.56 0.00
N LYS A 111 15.89 -16.00 1.13
CA LYS A 111 16.40 -17.35 1.35
C LYS A 111 15.29 -18.40 1.21
N LYS A 112 14.13 -18.19 1.83
CA LYS A 112 12.97 -19.12 1.76
C LYS A 112 12.38 -19.18 0.36
N ARG A 113 12.37 -18.07 -0.38
CA ARG A 113 11.96 -18.05 -1.78
C ARG A 113 12.92 -18.83 -2.67
N GLY A 114 14.22 -18.71 -2.46
CA GLY A 114 15.25 -19.32 -3.30
C GLY A 114 15.17 -18.81 -4.74
N GLU A 115 15.27 -19.70 -5.73
CA GLU A 115 15.26 -19.36 -7.17
C GLU A 115 13.88 -19.09 -7.75
N ARG A 116 12.81 -19.23 -6.95
CA ARG A 116 11.45 -18.95 -7.42
C ARG A 116 11.31 -17.47 -7.78
N LYS A 117 10.54 -17.18 -8.83
CA LYS A 117 10.27 -15.81 -9.27
C LYS A 117 9.22 -15.08 -8.43
N LYS A 118 8.45 -15.84 -7.65
CA LYS A 118 7.39 -15.36 -6.76
C LYS A 118 7.59 -15.88 -5.35
N PRO A 119 7.18 -15.08 -4.36
CA PRO A 119 6.76 -13.69 -4.45
C PRO A 119 7.88 -12.76 -4.91
N ARG A 120 7.53 -11.67 -5.59
CA ARG A 120 8.47 -10.57 -5.78
C ARG A 120 8.70 -9.86 -4.45
N ILE A 121 9.95 -9.77 -4.02
CA ILE A 121 10.34 -9.17 -2.74
C ILE A 121 10.98 -7.82 -3.03
N SER A 122 10.33 -6.75 -2.58
CA SER A 122 10.76 -5.38 -2.76
C SER A 122 10.98 -4.68 -1.43
N VAL A 123 11.82 -3.67 -1.42
CA VAL A 123 11.99 -2.78 -0.27
C VAL A 123 11.57 -1.37 -0.64
N SER A 124 11.06 -0.61 0.31
CA SER A 124 10.69 0.77 0.09
C SER A 124 11.36 1.72 1.08
N PHE A 125 11.63 2.93 0.60
CA PHE A 125 12.20 4.03 1.33
C PHE A 125 11.34 5.28 1.11
N SER A 126 10.72 5.75 2.17
CA SER A 126 9.94 7.00 2.15
C SER A 126 10.87 8.15 2.49
N ALA A 127 11.22 8.95 1.49
CA ALA A 127 12.21 9.99 1.60
C ALA A 127 11.66 11.20 2.36
N GLU A 128 12.27 11.48 3.50
CA GLU A 128 12.01 12.63 4.37
C GLU A 128 13.29 13.43 4.57
N GLU A 129 13.20 14.62 5.14
CA GLU A 129 14.37 15.46 5.42
C GLU A 129 15.38 14.74 6.33
N CYS A 130 14.91 14.01 7.34
CA CYS A 130 15.74 13.33 8.33
C CYS A 130 16.52 12.13 7.78
N ASN A 131 16.11 11.55 6.66
CA ASN A 131 16.76 10.38 6.05
C ASN A 131 17.29 10.63 4.63
N ALA A 132 17.19 11.85 4.10
CA ALA A 132 17.54 12.18 2.72
C ALA A 132 19.00 11.81 2.38
N SER A 133 19.93 11.96 3.32
CA SER A 133 21.35 11.61 3.14
C SER A 133 21.61 10.11 3.02
N GLU A 134 20.69 9.26 3.47
CA GLU A 134 20.83 7.81 3.44
C GLU A 134 20.27 7.17 2.16
N ARG A 135 19.55 7.95 1.33
CA ARG A 135 18.86 7.47 0.12
C ARG A 135 19.78 6.71 -0.83
N GLU A 136 20.92 7.28 -1.15
CA GLU A 136 21.87 6.69 -2.12
C GLU A 136 22.46 5.37 -1.59
N SER A 137 22.91 5.35 -0.35
CA SER A 137 23.43 4.13 0.29
C SER A 137 22.36 3.04 0.39
N PHE A 138 21.12 3.40 0.70
CA PHE A 138 19.97 2.50 0.72
C PHE A 138 19.75 1.85 -0.66
N VAL A 139 19.69 2.67 -1.71
CA VAL A 139 19.49 2.19 -3.08
C VAL A 139 20.64 1.27 -3.51
N ASN A 140 21.88 1.70 -3.29
CA ASN A 140 23.08 0.94 -3.67
C ASN A 140 23.15 -0.43 -2.97
N PHE A 141 22.76 -0.51 -1.71
CA PHE A 141 22.72 -1.76 -0.97
C PHE A 141 21.58 -2.67 -1.47
N TRP A 142 20.35 -2.17 -1.48
CA TRP A 142 19.19 -3.02 -1.73
C TRP A 142 18.98 -3.43 -3.19
N THR A 143 19.49 -2.68 -4.15
CA THR A 143 19.45 -3.09 -5.58
C THR A 143 20.29 -4.33 -5.86
N GLN A 144 21.22 -4.68 -4.98
CA GLN A 144 22.04 -5.90 -5.09
C GLN A 144 21.35 -7.14 -4.47
N HIS A 145 20.32 -6.95 -3.66
CA HIS A 145 19.73 -8.03 -2.85
C HIS A 145 18.24 -8.25 -3.12
N ALA A 146 17.44 -7.19 -3.23
CA ALA A 146 16.00 -7.27 -3.44
C ALA A 146 15.66 -7.24 -4.93
N ASP A 147 14.47 -7.72 -5.29
CA ASP A 147 14.00 -7.71 -6.69
C ASP A 147 13.71 -6.29 -7.19
N SER A 148 13.41 -5.37 -6.29
CA SER A 148 13.29 -3.94 -6.61
C SER A 148 13.35 -3.07 -5.37
N VAL A 149 13.79 -1.84 -5.58
CA VAL A 149 13.80 -0.77 -4.59
C VAL A 149 12.83 0.32 -5.02
N ARG A 150 11.96 0.75 -4.13
CA ARG A 150 11.02 1.84 -4.40
C ARG A 150 11.31 3.01 -3.46
N ILE A 151 11.51 4.18 -4.06
CA ILE A 151 11.63 5.43 -3.33
C ILE A 151 10.30 6.17 -3.42
N ASN A 152 9.73 6.50 -2.26
CA ASN A 152 8.52 7.31 -2.15
C ASN A 152 8.92 8.69 -1.62
N GLU A 153 8.53 9.75 -2.30
CA GLU A 153 8.68 11.10 -1.75
C GLU A 153 7.54 11.36 -0.76
N VAL A 154 7.90 11.67 0.50
CA VAL A 154 6.92 12.02 1.53
C VAL A 154 6.76 13.53 1.57
N TRP A 155 5.53 13.99 1.54
CA TRP A 155 5.17 15.40 1.63
C TRP A 155 4.51 15.65 2.98
N SER A 156 5.11 16.49 3.81
CA SER A 156 4.46 16.97 5.03
C SER A 156 3.45 18.07 4.70
N ASP A 157 2.37 18.12 5.47
CA ASP A 157 1.33 19.16 5.36
C ASP A 157 1.89 20.58 5.55
N ASP A 158 3.02 20.71 6.24
CA ASP A 158 3.65 21.99 6.59
C ASP A 158 4.59 22.54 5.51
N ARG A 159 4.90 21.75 4.48
CA ARG A 159 5.66 22.27 3.35
C ARG A 159 4.74 23.13 2.50
N LYS A 160 4.94 24.44 2.56
CA LYS A 160 4.37 25.40 1.62
C LYS A 160 4.67 24.90 0.22
N ILE A 161 3.64 24.47 -0.51
CA ILE A 161 3.75 24.06 -1.90
C ILE A 161 3.95 25.34 -2.70
N GLU A 162 5.18 25.86 -2.74
CA GLU A 162 5.54 27.10 -3.45
C GLU A 162 5.71 26.90 -4.97
N LYS A 163 5.69 25.66 -5.45
CA LYS A 163 5.71 25.40 -6.90
C LYS A 163 4.30 25.11 -7.39
N GLU A 164 3.72 26.12 -8.03
CA GLU A 164 2.56 25.90 -8.91
C GLU A 164 2.97 24.93 -10.03
N VAL A 165 2.64 23.65 -9.86
CA VAL A 165 2.66 22.75 -11.01
C VAL A 165 1.48 23.16 -11.87
N SER A 166 1.79 23.54 -13.12
CA SER A 166 0.77 23.83 -14.10
C SER A 166 -0.26 22.69 -14.12
N VAL A 167 -1.52 23.02 -13.92
CA VAL A 167 -2.65 22.07 -13.98
C VAL A 167 -2.69 21.36 -15.33
N LEU A 168 -2.12 22.00 -16.37
CA LEU A 168 -2.09 21.53 -17.76
C LEU A 168 -1.17 20.31 -17.99
N ASP A 169 -0.23 20.06 -17.07
CA ASP A 169 0.77 18.97 -17.23
C ASP A 169 0.43 17.73 -16.38
N ARG A 170 -0.79 17.64 -15.85
CA ARG A 170 -1.19 16.59 -14.95
C ARG A 170 -2.26 15.66 -15.54
N TYR A 171 -1.98 14.36 -15.54
CA TYR A 171 -2.97 13.34 -15.84
C TYR A 171 -3.87 13.05 -14.63
N PRO A 172 -5.13 12.59 -14.85
CA PRO A 172 -5.99 12.07 -13.79
C PRO A 172 -5.27 11.01 -12.95
N CYS A 173 -5.55 10.99 -11.65
CA CYS A 173 -4.92 10.02 -10.75
C CYS A 173 -5.40 8.60 -11.09
N ARG A 174 -4.46 7.71 -11.35
CA ARG A 174 -4.75 6.33 -11.75
C ARG A 174 -5.50 5.53 -10.67
N GLU A 175 -5.28 5.82 -9.40
CA GLU A 175 -5.91 5.09 -8.28
C GLU A 175 -7.44 5.04 -8.36
N ILE A 176 -8.08 6.12 -8.81
CA ILE A 176 -9.56 6.19 -8.90
C ILE A 176 -10.14 5.37 -10.06
N TYR A 177 -9.29 4.85 -10.94
CA TYR A 177 -9.66 3.97 -12.05
C TYR A 177 -9.22 2.52 -11.84
N ASP A 178 -8.20 2.29 -11.03
CA ASP A 178 -7.55 0.97 -10.89
C ASP A 178 -7.76 0.35 -9.50
N SER A 179 -8.16 1.12 -8.49
CA SER A 179 -8.18 0.66 -7.10
C SER A 179 -9.45 1.04 -6.36
N MET A 180 -9.93 0.13 -5.50
CA MET A 180 -10.96 0.42 -4.51
C MET A 180 -10.40 0.16 -3.12
N ASN A 181 -10.46 1.18 -2.25
CA ASN A 181 -9.96 1.10 -0.89
C ASN A 181 -11.15 0.96 0.08
N ILE A 182 -11.26 -0.19 0.71
CA ILE A 182 -12.40 -0.57 1.54
C ILE A 182 -11.98 -0.62 3.01
N ASP A 183 -12.61 0.19 3.86
CA ASP A 183 -12.43 0.14 5.31
C ASP A 183 -13.05 -1.15 5.91
N TYR A 184 -12.66 -1.49 7.14
CA TYR A 184 -13.15 -2.66 7.86
C TYR A 184 -14.69 -2.73 8.01
N ASN A 185 -15.37 -1.59 7.95
CA ASN A 185 -16.82 -1.46 8.05
C ASN A 185 -17.54 -1.40 6.69
N GLY A 186 -16.81 -1.62 5.60
CA GLY A 186 -17.33 -1.59 4.23
C GLY A 186 -17.36 -0.22 3.56
N ASP A 187 -17.02 0.86 4.27
CA ASP A 187 -16.95 2.19 3.68
C ASP A 187 -15.79 2.27 2.67
N VAL A 188 -16.05 2.92 1.54
CA VAL A 188 -15.06 3.07 0.47
C VAL A 188 -14.43 4.46 0.51
N ARG A 189 -13.10 4.48 0.44
CA ARG A 189 -12.27 5.69 0.46
C ARG A 189 -11.58 5.89 -0.88
N ILE A 190 -11.27 7.15 -1.19
CA ILE A 190 -10.66 7.48 -2.48
C ILE A 190 -9.25 6.88 -2.64
N CYS A 191 -8.41 6.94 -1.60
CA CYS A 191 -7.05 6.40 -1.61
C CYS A 191 -6.44 6.35 -0.21
N CYS A 192 -5.21 5.82 -0.11
CA CYS A 192 -4.47 5.72 1.16
C CYS A 192 -4.08 7.07 1.79
N LEU A 193 -4.11 8.18 1.05
CA LEU A 193 -3.85 9.51 1.59
C LEU A 193 -5.06 10.11 2.33
N ASP A 194 -6.25 9.51 2.19
CA ASP A 194 -7.44 9.89 2.93
C ASP A 194 -7.47 9.31 4.36
N GLY A 195 -6.36 9.46 5.09
CA GLY A 195 -6.20 8.94 6.46
C GLY A 195 -7.19 9.54 7.46
N TYR A 196 -7.68 10.74 7.21
CA TYR A 196 -8.71 11.40 8.04
C TYR A 196 -10.14 10.97 7.70
N ARG A 197 -10.32 10.13 6.66
CA ARG A 197 -11.63 9.63 6.21
C ARG A 197 -12.58 10.76 5.81
N GLU A 198 -12.07 11.71 5.06
CA GLU A 198 -12.84 12.87 4.55
C GLU A 198 -13.75 12.49 3.39
N THR A 199 -13.41 11.42 2.64
CA THR A 199 -14.27 10.91 1.56
C THR A 199 -15.13 9.72 2.01
N ASN A 200 -16.28 9.58 1.37
CA ASN A 200 -17.11 8.39 1.44
C ASN A 200 -17.73 8.15 0.07
N LEU A 201 -17.22 7.13 -0.64
CA LEU A 201 -17.67 6.80 -1.99
C LEU A 201 -18.79 5.77 -2.03
N GLY A 202 -19.30 5.37 -0.86
CA GLY A 202 -20.34 4.36 -0.68
C GLY A 202 -19.91 3.29 0.32
N ASN A 203 -20.75 2.27 0.50
CA ASN A 203 -20.47 1.17 1.41
C ASN A 203 -20.77 -0.17 0.73
N VAL A 204 -19.71 -0.98 0.52
CA VAL A 204 -19.82 -2.24 -0.23
C VAL A 204 -20.66 -3.30 0.48
N PHE A 205 -20.85 -3.21 1.79
CA PHE A 205 -21.71 -4.16 2.51
C PHE A 205 -23.21 -3.85 2.35
N LYS A 206 -23.54 -2.61 1.97
CA LYS A 206 -24.92 -2.17 1.75
C LYS A 206 -25.31 -2.24 0.29
N ASP A 207 -24.41 -1.75 -0.57
CA ASP A 207 -24.75 -1.44 -1.97
C ASP A 207 -24.13 -2.43 -2.96
N GLY A 208 -23.21 -3.31 -2.49
CA GLY A 208 -22.39 -4.19 -3.33
C GLY A 208 -21.23 -3.45 -4.01
N LEU A 209 -20.17 -4.17 -4.31
CA LEU A 209 -18.92 -3.60 -4.82
C LEU A 209 -19.12 -2.97 -6.21
N TYR A 210 -19.82 -3.67 -7.11
CA TYR A 210 -20.10 -3.18 -8.46
C TYR A 210 -20.89 -1.86 -8.47
N SER A 211 -21.94 -1.77 -7.63
CA SER A 211 -22.77 -0.56 -7.54
C SER A 211 -21.99 0.64 -7.01
N VAL A 212 -21.11 0.41 -6.02
CA VAL A 212 -20.25 1.48 -5.49
C VAL A 212 -19.25 1.94 -6.54
N TRP A 213 -18.57 1.01 -7.25
CA TRP A 213 -17.56 1.33 -8.26
C TRP A 213 -18.09 2.14 -9.45
N HIS A 214 -19.33 1.84 -9.86
CA HIS A 214 -20.02 2.52 -10.95
C HIS A 214 -21.00 3.60 -10.47
N GLY A 215 -21.05 3.84 -9.15
CA GLY A 215 -21.93 4.82 -8.52
C GLY A 215 -21.56 6.28 -8.80
N ASP A 216 -22.46 7.18 -8.42
CA ASP A 216 -22.33 8.60 -8.71
C ASP A 216 -21.12 9.26 -8.05
N GLU A 217 -20.73 8.82 -6.84
CA GLU A 217 -19.56 9.38 -6.15
C GLU A 217 -18.25 9.05 -6.87
N PHE A 218 -18.05 7.81 -7.33
CA PHE A 218 -16.88 7.46 -8.14
C PHE A 218 -16.89 8.20 -9.48
N ARG A 219 -18.03 8.32 -10.11
CA ARG A 219 -18.19 9.08 -11.38
C ARG A 219 -17.81 10.54 -11.16
N ARG A 220 -18.37 11.18 -10.14
CA ARG A 220 -18.08 12.57 -9.78
C ARG A 220 -16.58 12.82 -9.51
N ILE A 221 -15.90 11.92 -8.83
CA ILE A 221 -14.47 12.06 -8.57
C ILE A 221 -13.65 11.92 -9.86
N ARG A 222 -14.00 10.99 -10.73
CA ARG A 222 -13.34 10.85 -12.04
C ARG A 222 -13.52 12.11 -12.88
N GLU A 223 -14.71 12.66 -12.96
CA GLU A 223 -15.01 13.93 -13.63
C GLU A 223 -14.19 15.11 -13.08
N ILE A 224 -14.07 15.23 -11.75
CA ILE A 224 -13.22 16.23 -11.10
C ILE A 224 -11.75 16.09 -11.53
N HIS A 225 -11.26 14.87 -11.63
CA HIS A 225 -9.88 14.60 -12.06
C HIS A 225 -9.70 14.85 -13.57
N GLU A 226 -10.65 14.51 -14.39
CA GLU A 226 -10.64 14.77 -15.84
C GLU A 226 -10.71 16.26 -16.13
N ALA A 227 -11.48 17.03 -15.33
CA ALA A 227 -11.56 18.50 -15.43
C ALA A 227 -10.32 19.22 -14.85
N GLY A 228 -9.36 18.49 -14.25
CA GLY A 228 -8.19 19.09 -13.60
C GLY A 228 -8.47 19.81 -12.28
N GLU A 229 -9.65 19.60 -11.68
CA GLU A 229 -10.10 20.28 -10.46
C GLU A 229 -9.60 19.62 -9.17
N TYR A 230 -8.35 19.19 -9.16
CA TYR A 230 -7.71 18.42 -8.07
C TYR A 230 -7.72 19.13 -6.71
N LYS A 231 -7.84 20.45 -6.68
CA LYS A 231 -7.87 21.27 -5.45
C LYS A 231 -9.11 21.02 -4.60
N LYS A 232 -10.15 20.37 -5.15
CA LYS A 232 -11.36 20.01 -4.38
C LYS A 232 -11.07 19.03 -3.24
N TYR A 233 -9.99 18.25 -3.37
CA TYR A 233 -9.52 17.36 -2.31
C TYR A 233 -8.06 17.65 -2.01
N LYS A 234 -7.76 18.06 -0.75
CA LYS A 234 -6.42 18.44 -0.30
C LYS A 234 -5.37 17.36 -0.61
N PHE A 235 -5.68 16.10 -0.29
CA PHE A 235 -4.78 14.97 -0.53
C PHE A 235 -4.61 14.63 -2.02
N CYS A 236 -5.59 14.89 -2.88
CA CYS A 236 -5.43 14.74 -4.33
C CYS A 236 -4.47 15.75 -4.91
N PHE A 237 -4.45 16.97 -4.37
CA PHE A 237 -3.52 18.01 -4.75
C PHE A 237 -2.08 17.65 -4.38
N ILE A 238 -1.86 17.14 -3.17
CA ILE A 238 -0.54 16.72 -2.67
C ILE A 238 0.05 15.60 -3.54
N ARG A 239 -0.74 14.59 -3.91
CA ARG A 239 -0.29 13.46 -4.71
C ARG A 239 0.20 13.83 -6.12
N SER A 240 -0.20 14.97 -6.68
CA SER A 240 0.23 15.42 -8.00
C SER A 240 1.73 15.63 -8.13
N TYR A 241 2.42 15.82 -7.01
CA TYR A 241 3.87 16.01 -6.97
C TYR A 241 4.68 14.72 -6.90
N ILE A 242 4.02 13.59 -6.58
CA ILE A 242 4.69 12.29 -6.37
C ILE A 242 5.03 11.58 -7.69
N PHE A 243 4.36 11.88 -8.80
CA PHE A 243 4.46 11.15 -10.06
C PHE A 243 5.09 11.94 -11.21
N LYS A 244 6.25 12.58 -10.99
CA LYS A 244 7.16 12.83 -12.12
C LYS A 244 8.10 11.63 -12.26
N PHE A 245 7.67 10.63 -13.02
CA PHE A 245 8.60 9.65 -13.57
C PHE A 245 9.34 10.29 -14.74
N ASN A 246 10.64 10.50 -14.59
CA ASN A 246 11.54 10.55 -15.75
C ASN A 246 11.74 9.10 -16.20
N PHE A 247 11.25 8.78 -17.39
CA PHE A 247 11.62 7.58 -18.13
C PHE A 247 13.05 7.68 -18.60
#